data_ee6acd6d2cf8d6c1a263205f1e5b33fd
#
_entry.id   ee6acd6d2cf8d6c1a263205f1e5b33fd
#
_cell.length_a   1.000
_cell.length_b   1.000
_cell.length_c   1.000
_cell.angle_alpha   90.00
_cell.angle_beta   90.00
_cell.angle_gamma   90.00
#
_symmetry.space_group_name_H-M   'P 1'
#
loop_
_entity.id
_entity.type
_entity.pdbx_description
1 polymer ?
#
loop_
_entity_poly.entity_id
_entity_poly.type
_entity_poly.pdbx_seq_one_letter_code
_entity_poly.pdbx_strand_id
1 'polypeptide(L)'
;MRNLMVLSKLALAALLTVSLIACGGSESDKKVATAAANAEVINWKMVTTWPKNYPGLGTGAQTLAKNISKMSGGRLNVKVYAAGELVPALEAFDAVSRGTAEMGHGASYYWKGKVPAAQFFTTVPFGLTSQEFNSWIYYGGGLQLWEEIYVPFNVIPMPAGNPGVQMGGWFNKEINSLEDFQGLKMRMPGIGGEVLKKVGAVPVNLPGSEIFTALQTGTIDATEWVGPYNDLAFGLYKAAKYYYYPGWQEPGSAIEALFNKAAFEALSEDLQAIVRVAVQQANQDMLNEFTASNNSALKTLVNEHNVILKEFPKDLLAALKKASDETLAEMAAEDPDSQRVYDSFKTFLDSVSEWHDISERSYINARAGE
;
A
#
# COMPACT_ATOMS: atom_id res chain seq x y z
N MET A 1 -70.76 -3.17 55.66
CA MET A 1 -69.72 -3.27 54.65
C MET A 1 -69.49 -1.93 53.96
N ARG A 2 -68.94 -0.98 54.64
CA ARG A 2 -68.64 0.35 54.11
C ARG A 2 -67.78 1.08 55.12
N ASN A 3 -66.45 0.82 55.30
CA ASN A 3 -65.47 1.61 55.97
C ASN A 3 -64.07 0.98 55.96
N LEU A 4 -63.68 0.55 54.69
CA LEU A 4 -62.28 0.04 54.56
C LEU A 4 -61.62 0.55 53.26
N MET A 5 -61.93 1.79 52.80
CA MET A 5 -61.46 2.33 51.58
C MET A 5 -60.93 3.76 51.63
N VAL A 6 -60.55 4.27 52.84
CA VAL A 6 -60.05 5.66 52.94
C VAL A 6 -58.61 5.76 53.46
N LEU A 7 -57.99 4.64 53.94
CA LEU A 7 -56.62 4.65 54.52
C LEU A 7 -55.48 4.29 53.53
N SER A 8 -55.77 4.06 52.27
CA SER A 8 -54.73 3.67 51.30
C SER A 8 -54.29 4.78 50.33
N LYS A 9 -54.78 5.99 50.47
CA LYS A 9 -54.43 7.12 49.58
C LYS A 9 -53.50 8.19 50.16
N LEU A 10 -53.05 8.07 51.38
CA LEU A 10 -52.13 9.03 52.03
C LEU A 10 -50.69 8.56 52.24
N ALA A 11 -50.36 7.30 51.85
CA ALA A 11 -49.01 6.75 51.99
C ALA A 11 -48.19 6.76 50.70
N LEU A 12 -48.74 7.26 49.54
CA LEU A 12 -48.07 7.22 48.23
C LEU A 12 -47.58 8.60 47.75
N ALA A 13 -47.75 9.67 48.56
CA ALA A 13 -47.31 11.02 48.21
C ALA A 13 -45.97 11.47 48.85
N ALA A 14 -45.35 10.63 49.69
CA ALA A 14 -44.10 10.99 50.40
C ALA A 14 -42.83 10.28 49.93
N LEU A 15 -42.89 9.48 48.83
CA LEU A 15 -41.73 8.74 48.30
C LEU A 15 -41.26 9.19 46.92
N LEU A 16 -41.71 10.33 46.41
CA LEU A 16 -41.37 10.83 45.06
C LEU A 16 -40.53 12.12 45.03
N THR A 17 -39.90 12.51 46.14
CA THR A 17 -39.08 13.75 46.23
C THR A 17 -37.61 13.56 46.56
N VAL A 18 -37.03 12.35 46.46
CA VAL A 18 -35.62 12.11 46.77
C VAL A 18 -34.82 11.51 45.59
N SER A 19 -35.27 11.59 44.37
CA SER A 19 -34.53 11.01 43.20
C SER A 19 -34.08 12.05 42.17
N LEU A 20 -33.81 13.28 42.53
CA LEU A 20 -33.37 14.35 41.60
C LEU A 20 -32.07 15.07 42.00
N ILE A 21 -31.21 14.43 42.81
CA ILE A 21 -29.88 14.97 43.10
C ILE A 21 -28.85 13.84 43.00
N ALA A 22 -28.59 13.35 41.77
CA ALA A 22 -27.42 12.52 41.43
C ALA A 22 -27.11 12.59 39.94
N CYS A 23 -26.95 13.80 39.42
CA CYS A 23 -26.22 14.07 38.16
C CYS A 23 -25.27 15.24 38.41
N GLY A 24 -24.44 15.12 39.42
CA GLY A 24 -23.21 15.88 39.57
C GLY A 24 -22.15 15.19 38.76
N GLY A 25 -22.07 15.45 37.45
CA GLY A 25 -20.88 15.09 36.67
C GLY A 25 -19.68 15.68 37.37
N SER A 26 -18.66 14.86 37.68
CA SER A 26 -17.47 15.26 38.40
C SER A 26 -16.82 16.44 37.69
N GLU A 27 -16.20 17.35 38.43
CA GLU A 27 -15.41 18.47 37.82
C GLU A 27 -14.32 17.96 36.88
N SER A 28 -13.89 16.69 37.04
CA SER A 28 -12.99 16.00 36.12
C SER A 28 -13.62 15.74 34.74
N ASP A 29 -14.90 15.31 34.70
CA ASP A 29 -15.60 15.04 33.43
C ASP A 29 -15.90 16.34 32.66
N LYS A 30 -16.19 17.43 33.37
CA LYS A 30 -16.34 18.76 32.77
C LYS A 30 -15.00 19.33 32.24
N LYS A 31 -13.88 19.10 32.96
CA LYS A 31 -12.55 19.51 32.53
C LYS A 31 -12.07 18.71 31.32
N VAL A 32 -12.35 17.41 31.26
CA VAL A 32 -12.02 16.56 30.11
C VAL A 32 -12.85 16.97 28.88
N ALA A 33 -14.15 17.20 29.05
CA ALA A 33 -15.02 17.64 27.95
C ALA A 33 -14.67 19.06 27.43
N THR A 34 -14.26 19.99 28.32
CA THR A 34 -13.82 21.35 27.91
C THR A 34 -12.42 21.35 27.31
N ALA A 35 -11.52 20.47 27.75
CA ALA A 35 -10.18 20.33 27.14
C ALA A 35 -10.28 19.75 25.72
N ALA A 36 -11.21 18.82 25.47
CA ALA A 36 -11.45 18.28 24.13
C ALA A 36 -12.10 19.31 23.19
N ALA A 37 -12.90 20.24 23.71
CA ALA A 37 -13.57 21.28 22.90
C ALA A 37 -12.65 22.44 22.45
N ASN A 38 -11.46 22.57 23.07
CA ASN A 38 -10.47 23.62 22.76
C ASN A 38 -9.19 23.04 22.12
N ALA A 39 -9.16 21.77 21.69
CA ALA A 39 -8.02 21.21 21.01
C ALA A 39 -7.85 21.89 19.63
N GLU A 40 -6.67 22.45 19.38
CA GLU A 40 -6.33 23.04 18.08
C GLU A 40 -6.47 22.00 16.99
N VAL A 41 -7.21 22.34 15.92
CA VAL A 41 -7.41 21.46 14.76
C VAL A 41 -6.19 21.57 13.85
N ILE A 42 -5.49 20.47 13.67
CA ILE A 42 -4.34 20.35 12.80
C ILE A 42 -4.83 19.92 11.41
N ASN A 43 -4.39 20.63 10.37
CA ASN A 43 -4.75 20.31 8.98
C ASN A 43 -3.49 19.96 8.19
N TRP A 44 -3.44 18.74 7.69
CA TRP A 44 -2.37 18.23 6.85
C TRP A 44 -2.79 18.08 5.39
N LYS A 45 -1.82 18.16 4.50
CA LYS A 45 -1.93 17.82 3.08
C LYS A 45 -1.24 16.47 2.86
N MET A 46 -1.93 15.57 2.13
CA MET A 46 -1.36 14.34 1.62
C MET A 46 -1.29 14.42 0.09
N VAL A 47 -0.10 14.32 -0.47
CA VAL A 47 0.11 14.19 -1.92
C VAL A 47 0.22 12.73 -2.30
N THR A 48 -0.36 12.32 -3.44
CA THR A 48 -0.34 10.90 -3.85
C THR A 48 0.22 10.74 -5.25
N THR A 49 0.72 9.52 -5.54
CA THR A 49 1.14 9.14 -6.89
C THR A 49 -0.01 8.55 -7.72
N TRP A 50 -1.23 8.52 -7.19
CA TRP A 50 -2.41 7.87 -7.75
C TRP A 50 -3.39 8.86 -8.37
N PRO A 51 -4.06 8.45 -9.47
CA PRO A 51 -5.19 9.22 -10.00
C PRO A 51 -6.31 9.36 -8.97
N LYS A 52 -7.10 10.42 -9.12
CA LYS A 52 -8.23 10.70 -8.21
C LYS A 52 -9.26 9.58 -8.23
N ASN A 53 -9.70 9.16 -7.03
CA ASN A 53 -10.70 8.11 -6.83
C ASN A 53 -10.33 6.76 -7.47
N TYR A 54 -9.04 6.54 -7.74
CA TYR A 54 -8.59 5.30 -8.34
C TYR A 54 -8.79 4.12 -7.36
N PRO A 55 -9.42 3.02 -7.79
CA PRO A 55 -9.77 1.92 -6.90
C PRO A 55 -8.56 1.37 -6.14
N GLY A 56 -8.74 1.03 -4.87
CA GLY A 56 -7.71 0.47 -3.99
C GLY A 56 -6.59 1.45 -3.67
N LEU A 57 -5.88 2.00 -4.65
CA LEU A 57 -4.73 2.90 -4.41
C LEU A 57 -5.17 4.32 -4.04
N GLY A 58 -5.94 4.98 -4.91
CA GLY A 58 -6.42 6.35 -4.66
C GLY A 58 -7.48 6.39 -3.55
N THR A 59 -8.41 5.43 -3.55
CA THR A 59 -9.43 5.30 -2.50
C THR A 59 -8.82 4.87 -1.16
N GLY A 60 -7.75 4.07 -1.17
CA GLY A 60 -6.99 3.70 0.03
C GLY A 60 -6.37 4.89 0.72
N ALA A 61 -5.73 5.80 -0.03
CA ALA A 61 -5.22 7.06 0.51
C ALA A 61 -6.33 7.92 1.16
N GLN A 62 -7.51 7.98 0.53
CA GLN A 62 -8.67 8.69 1.08
C GLN A 62 -9.22 8.03 2.34
N THR A 63 -9.25 6.69 2.37
CA THR A 63 -9.70 5.91 3.53
C THR A 63 -8.74 6.12 4.70
N LEU A 64 -7.43 6.10 4.46
CA LEU A 64 -6.41 6.42 5.47
C LEU A 64 -6.64 7.82 6.06
N ALA A 65 -6.78 8.84 5.22
CA ALA A 65 -7.05 10.21 5.65
C ALA A 65 -8.33 10.33 6.49
N LYS A 66 -9.40 9.68 6.04
CA LYS A 66 -10.69 9.63 6.75
C LYS A 66 -10.57 8.94 8.11
N ASN A 67 -9.81 7.85 8.19
CA ASN A 67 -9.61 7.11 9.44
C ASN A 67 -8.79 7.91 10.45
N ILE A 68 -7.73 8.59 10.01
CA ILE A 68 -6.96 9.52 10.86
C ILE A 68 -7.88 10.59 11.45
N SER A 69 -8.69 11.25 10.61
CA SER A 69 -9.62 12.28 11.07
C SER A 69 -10.66 11.71 12.05
N LYS A 70 -11.26 10.56 11.73
CA LYS A 70 -12.27 9.92 12.59
C LYS A 70 -11.69 9.48 13.93
N MET A 71 -10.54 8.80 13.94
CA MET A 71 -9.91 8.29 15.14
C MET A 71 -9.39 9.41 16.04
N SER A 72 -8.94 10.53 15.48
CA SER A 72 -8.52 11.71 16.23
C SER A 72 -9.68 12.58 16.75
N GLY A 73 -10.93 12.21 16.44
CA GLY A 73 -12.10 13.06 16.76
C GLY A 73 -12.09 14.39 16.03
N GLY A 74 -11.48 14.47 14.83
CA GLY A 74 -11.35 15.68 14.01
C GLY A 74 -10.20 16.60 14.43
N ARG A 75 -9.36 16.21 15.38
CA ARG A 75 -8.18 17.00 15.79
C ARG A 75 -7.07 17.02 14.74
N LEU A 76 -6.96 15.97 13.92
CA LEU A 76 -6.05 15.88 12.78
C LEU A 76 -6.84 15.58 11.52
N ASN A 77 -6.92 16.54 10.62
CA ASN A 77 -7.58 16.40 9.33
C ASN A 77 -6.53 16.32 8.23
N VAL A 78 -6.70 15.36 7.31
CA VAL A 78 -5.78 15.15 6.18
C VAL A 78 -6.56 15.38 4.88
N LYS A 79 -6.14 16.39 4.11
CA LYS A 79 -6.67 16.64 2.76
C LYS A 79 -5.81 15.93 1.73
N VAL A 80 -6.42 15.02 0.98
CA VAL A 80 -5.76 14.25 -0.08
C VAL A 80 -5.75 15.03 -1.39
N TYR A 81 -4.59 15.08 -2.03
CA TYR A 81 -4.36 15.63 -3.37
C TYR A 81 -3.91 14.49 -4.28
N ALA A 82 -4.65 14.25 -5.33
CA ALA A 82 -4.32 13.22 -6.31
C ALA A 82 -3.08 13.60 -7.15
N ALA A 83 -2.55 12.63 -7.88
CA ALA A 83 -1.42 12.82 -8.79
C ALA A 83 -1.62 14.05 -9.69
N GLY A 84 -0.69 15.00 -9.66
CA GLY A 84 -0.73 16.22 -10.46
C GLY A 84 -1.62 17.36 -9.92
N GLU A 85 -2.39 17.16 -8.82
CA GLU A 85 -3.23 18.24 -8.25
C GLU A 85 -2.41 19.30 -7.49
N LEU A 86 -1.39 18.90 -6.74
CA LEU A 86 -0.54 19.82 -5.97
C LEU A 86 0.91 19.81 -6.48
N VAL A 87 1.44 18.63 -6.77
CA VAL A 87 2.78 18.39 -7.32
C VAL A 87 2.70 17.30 -8.39
N PRO A 88 3.66 17.23 -9.34
CA PRO A 88 3.78 16.07 -10.22
C PRO A 88 3.86 14.76 -9.41
N ALA A 89 3.27 13.67 -9.94
CA ALA A 89 3.11 12.42 -9.20
C ALA A 89 4.43 11.89 -8.60
N LEU A 90 5.51 11.88 -9.39
CA LEU A 90 6.81 11.34 -8.97
C LEU A 90 7.64 12.32 -8.12
N GLU A 91 7.11 13.51 -7.81
CA GLU A 91 7.71 14.49 -6.90
C GLU A 91 7.10 14.45 -5.48
N ALA A 92 6.24 13.46 -5.20
CA ALA A 92 5.58 13.35 -3.89
C ALA A 92 6.59 13.25 -2.73
N PHE A 93 7.67 12.48 -2.89
CA PHE A 93 8.74 12.37 -1.89
C PHE A 93 9.40 13.73 -1.59
N ASP A 94 9.73 14.49 -2.62
CA ASP A 94 10.33 15.81 -2.47
C ASP A 94 9.41 16.81 -1.78
N ALA A 95 8.11 16.75 -2.11
CA ALA A 95 7.11 17.61 -1.50
C ALA A 95 7.02 17.37 0.02
N VAL A 96 7.07 16.09 0.43
CA VAL A 96 7.06 15.73 1.86
C VAL A 96 8.41 16.08 2.52
N SER A 97 9.51 15.72 1.91
CA SER A 97 10.86 16.02 2.42
C SER A 97 11.05 17.49 2.73
N ARG A 98 10.55 18.39 1.85
CA ARG A 98 10.66 19.85 2.00
C ARG A 98 9.54 20.47 2.84
N GLY A 99 8.55 19.70 3.30
CA GLY A 99 7.41 20.21 4.06
C GLY A 99 6.37 20.99 3.22
N THR A 100 6.35 20.83 1.91
CA THR A 100 5.27 21.36 1.03
C THR A 100 3.95 20.62 1.32
N ALA A 101 4.05 19.35 1.66
CA ALA A 101 2.98 18.52 2.21
C ALA A 101 3.50 17.81 3.47
N GLU A 102 2.64 17.64 4.44
CA GLU A 102 2.95 16.95 5.69
C GLU A 102 2.98 15.43 5.49
N MET A 103 2.27 14.93 4.48
CA MET A 103 2.11 13.51 4.22
C MET A 103 2.16 13.21 2.71
N GLY A 104 2.63 12.01 2.36
CA GLY A 104 2.60 11.47 1.01
C GLY A 104 2.08 10.03 1.01
N HIS A 105 1.66 9.53 -0.15
CA HIS A 105 1.23 8.14 -0.35
C HIS A 105 1.64 7.67 -1.74
N GLY A 106 2.51 6.66 -1.81
CA GLY A 106 3.12 6.22 -3.06
C GLY A 106 3.85 4.89 -2.94
N ALA A 107 4.78 4.63 -3.83
CA ALA A 107 5.63 3.45 -3.81
C ALA A 107 7.11 3.87 -3.78
N SER A 108 7.89 3.30 -2.86
CA SER A 108 9.26 3.73 -2.56
C SER A 108 10.20 3.65 -3.77
N TYR A 109 9.95 2.73 -4.69
CA TYR A 109 10.79 2.59 -5.90
C TYR A 109 10.73 3.81 -6.83
N TYR A 110 9.71 4.67 -6.71
CA TYR A 110 9.62 5.87 -7.57
C TYR A 110 10.73 6.88 -7.30
N TRP A 111 11.31 6.88 -6.12
CA TRP A 111 12.41 7.78 -5.74
C TRP A 111 13.79 7.11 -5.70
N LYS A 112 13.94 5.98 -6.41
CA LYS A 112 15.23 5.28 -6.51
C LYS A 112 16.41 6.14 -6.95
N GLY A 113 16.16 7.18 -7.74
CA GLY A 113 17.19 8.13 -8.16
C GLY A 113 17.75 9.00 -7.05
N LYS A 114 17.10 9.00 -5.86
CA LYS A 114 17.54 9.75 -4.66
C LYS A 114 17.94 8.84 -3.52
N VAL A 115 17.19 7.76 -3.36
CA VAL A 115 17.38 6.76 -2.33
C VAL A 115 17.40 5.38 -3.00
N PRO A 116 18.55 4.90 -3.50
CA PRO A 116 18.64 3.64 -4.24
C PRO A 116 18.06 2.45 -3.46
N ALA A 117 18.35 2.35 -2.16
CA ALA A 117 17.85 1.30 -1.29
C ALA A 117 16.32 1.32 -1.07
N ALA A 118 15.62 2.43 -1.35
CA ALA A 118 14.17 2.52 -1.16
C ALA A 118 13.38 1.48 -1.96
N GLN A 119 13.91 1.03 -3.10
CA GLN A 119 13.26 0.05 -3.97
C GLN A 119 12.94 -1.26 -3.26
N PHE A 120 13.79 -1.71 -2.35
CA PHE A 120 13.59 -2.94 -1.57
C PHE A 120 12.35 -2.89 -0.68
N PHE A 121 11.91 -1.70 -0.28
CA PHE A 121 10.73 -1.51 0.56
C PHE A 121 9.41 -1.37 -0.20
N THR A 122 9.45 -1.38 -1.52
CA THR A 122 8.24 -1.62 -2.31
C THR A 122 8.12 -3.10 -2.61
N THR A 123 9.08 -3.66 -3.33
CA THR A 123 9.04 -5.05 -3.78
C THR A 123 10.41 -5.51 -4.27
N VAL A 124 10.62 -6.82 -4.23
CA VAL A 124 11.80 -7.48 -4.81
C VAL A 124 11.30 -8.58 -5.74
N PRO A 125 11.77 -8.65 -6.99
CA PRO A 125 11.42 -9.73 -7.90
C PRO A 125 11.69 -11.11 -7.30
N PHE A 126 10.70 -12.04 -7.40
CA PHE A 126 10.72 -13.37 -6.75
C PHE A 126 10.93 -13.33 -5.23
N GLY A 127 10.64 -12.21 -4.59
CA GLY A 127 10.85 -11.98 -3.16
C GLY A 127 9.64 -12.30 -2.29
N LEU A 128 9.50 -11.54 -1.21
CA LEU A 128 8.48 -11.72 -0.19
C LEU A 128 7.08 -11.42 -0.71
N THR A 129 6.13 -12.29 -0.41
CA THR A 129 4.70 -12.02 -0.54
C THR A 129 4.26 -10.95 0.47
N SER A 130 3.04 -10.44 0.34
CA SER A 130 2.54 -9.35 1.22
C SER A 130 2.62 -9.68 2.70
N GLN A 131 2.26 -10.92 3.08
CA GLN A 131 2.32 -11.35 4.49
C GLN A 131 3.75 -11.48 4.98
N GLU A 132 4.62 -12.07 4.17
CA GLU A 132 6.05 -12.20 4.48
C GLU A 132 6.72 -10.83 4.58
N PHE A 133 6.40 -9.92 3.65
CA PHE A 133 6.90 -8.55 3.68
C PHE A 133 6.50 -7.81 4.96
N ASN A 134 5.22 -7.88 5.36
CA ASN A 134 4.76 -7.29 6.61
C ASN A 134 5.49 -7.89 7.81
N SER A 135 5.77 -9.18 7.79
CA SER A 135 6.51 -9.86 8.85
C SER A 135 7.97 -9.39 8.91
N TRP A 136 8.64 -9.22 7.76
CA TRP A 136 9.97 -8.62 7.71
C TRP A 136 10.00 -7.19 8.23
N ILE A 137 9.04 -6.35 7.78
CA ILE A 137 8.96 -4.95 8.21
C ILE A 137 8.80 -4.83 9.72
N TYR A 138 7.84 -5.55 10.32
CA TYR A 138 7.50 -5.34 11.72
C TYR A 138 8.30 -6.19 12.71
N TYR A 139 8.85 -7.34 12.27
CA TYR A 139 9.54 -8.30 13.14
C TYR A 139 10.91 -8.73 12.64
N GLY A 140 11.24 -8.46 11.38
CA GLY A 140 12.53 -8.79 10.77
C GLY A 140 13.52 -7.63 10.70
N GLY A 141 13.22 -6.47 11.31
CA GLY A 141 14.08 -5.28 11.32
C GLY A 141 13.95 -4.36 10.10
N GLY A 142 13.08 -4.70 9.14
CA GLY A 142 12.90 -3.92 7.91
C GLY A 142 12.44 -2.49 8.14
N LEU A 143 11.54 -2.24 9.10
CA LEU A 143 11.04 -0.89 9.40
C LEU A 143 12.16 0.03 9.91
N GLN A 144 12.99 -0.47 10.81
CA GLN A 144 14.13 0.29 11.33
C GLN A 144 15.09 0.70 10.22
N LEU A 145 15.45 -0.24 9.34
CA LEU A 145 16.30 0.05 8.16
C LEU A 145 15.66 1.09 7.25
N TRP A 146 14.36 0.98 7.01
CA TRP A 146 13.62 1.92 6.16
C TRP A 146 13.63 3.33 6.77
N GLU A 147 13.35 3.45 8.05
CA GLU A 147 13.43 4.72 8.78
C GLU A 147 14.85 5.31 8.71
N GLU A 148 15.89 4.50 8.94
CA GLU A 148 17.30 4.93 8.92
C GLU A 148 17.70 5.54 7.57
N ILE A 149 17.38 4.88 6.44
CA ILE A 149 17.75 5.40 5.11
C ILE A 149 16.98 6.67 4.71
N TYR A 150 15.84 6.95 5.36
CA TYR A 150 15.05 8.15 5.10
C TYR A 150 15.38 9.34 6.02
N VAL A 151 16.16 9.13 7.09
CA VAL A 151 16.58 10.20 8.02
C VAL A 151 17.20 11.41 7.29
N PRO A 152 18.11 11.25 6.30
CA PRO A 152 18.74 12.41 5.63
C PRO A 152 17.74 13.27 4.86
N PHE A 153 16.55 12.75 4.56
CA PHE A 153 15.51 13.42 3.79
C PHE A 153 14.40 14.03 4.66
N ASN A 154 14.51 13.97 5.99
CA ASN A 154 13.49 14.48 6.90
C ASN A 154 12.11 13.79 6.69
N VAL A 155 12.12 12.48 6.40
CA VAL A 155 10.91 11.67 6.11
C VAL A 155 10.87 10.46 7.03
N ILE A 156 9.67 10.15 7.53
CA ILE A 156 9.36 8.89 8.22
C ILE A 156 8.49 8.05 7.28
N PRO A 157 8.93 6.85 6.87
CA PRO A 157 8.11 5.93 6.07
C PRO A 157 7.29 5.00 6.97
N MET A 158 6.11 4.59 6.48
CA MET A 158 5.32 3.53 7.09
C MET A 158 4.57 2.75 6.00
N PRO A 159 4.45 1.40 6.08
CA PRO A 159 3.66 0.64 5.11
C PRO A 159 2.18 0.95 5.29
N ALA A 160 1.52 1.42 4.22
CA ALA A 160 0.15 1.95 4.22
C ALA A 160 -0.78 1.28 3.20
N GLY A 161 -0.33 0.22 2.57
CA GLY A 161 -1.09 -0.56 1.59
C GLY A 161 -0.26 -1.67 0.99
N ASN A 162 -0.94 -2.67 0.44
CA ASN A 162 -0.33 -3.72 -0.36
C ASN A 162 -1.42 -4.36 -1.24
N PRO A 163 -1.27 -4.39 -2.57
CA PRO A 163 -2.26 -4.99 -3.47
C PRO A 163 -2.15 -6.53 -3.57
N GLY A 164 -1.20 -7.16 -2.88
CA GLY A 164 -0.95 -8.59 -3.01
C GLY A 164 -0.02 -8.94 -4.16
N VAL A 165 -0.02 -10.21 -4.55
CA VAL A 165 0.71 -10.67 -5.74
C VAL A 165 0.10 -10.06 -6.98
N GLN A 166 0.94 -9.45 -7.81
CA GLN A 166 0.52 -8.78 -9.03
C GLN A 166 0.47 -9.71 -10.25
N MET A 167 0.05 -9.18 -11.39
CA MET A 167 0.17 -9.82 -12.69
C MET A 167 1.49 -9.46 -13.36
N GLY A 168 1.95 -10.32 -14.28
CA GLY A 168 3.20 -10.11 -15.02
C GLY A 168 3.14 -9.02 -16.07
N GLY A 169 1.92 -8.58 -16.43
CA GLY A 169 1.69 -7.41 -17.27
C GLY A 169 0.89 -7.67 -18.55
N TRP A 170 0.70 -6.57 -19.29
CA TRP A 170 -0.03 -6.47 -20.53
C TRP A 170 0.92 -6.33 -21.71
N PHE A 171 0.69 -7.13 -22.75
CA PHE A 171 1.56 -7.18 -23.92
C PHE A 171 0.76 -7.10 -25.21
N ASN A 172 1.29 -6.40 -26.20
CA ASN A 172 0.72 -6.35 -27.54
C ASN A 172 1.08 -7.55 -28.42
N LYS A 173 2.11 -8.30 -28.04
CA LYS A 173 2.54 -9.56 -28.66
C LYS A 173 2.65 -10.68 -27.64
N GLU A 174 2.68 -11.92 -28.09
CA GLU A 174 2.97 -13.06 -27.22
C GLU A 174 4.43 -13.05 -26.78
N ILE A 175 4.67 -13.48 -25.54
CA ILE A 175 5.97 -13.65 -24.92
C ILE A 175 6.16 -15.14 -24.65
N ASN A 176 7.02 -15.77 -25.41
CA ASN A 176 7.26 -17.22 -25.35
C ASN A 176 8.69 -17.55 -24.89
N SER A 177 9.62 -16.58 -24.96
CA SER A 177 11.03 -16.77 -24.63
C SER A 177 11.70 -15.45 -24.23
N LEU A 178 12.97 -15.51 -23.77
CA LEU A 178 13.77 -14.31 -23.48
C LEU A 178 14.03 -13.44 -24.73
N GLU A 179 14.08 -14.04 -25.90
CA GLU A 179 14.26 -13.32 -27.16
C GLU A 179 13.13 -12.33 -27.42
N ASP A 180 11.94 -12.60 -26.93
CA ASP A 180 10.78 -11.70 -27.08
C ASP A 180 10.92 -10.41 -26.27
N PHE A 181 11.82 -10.38 -25.27
CA PHE A 181 12.14 -9.16 -24.53
C PHE A 181 13.16 -8.28 -25.24
N GLN A 182 13.89 -8.76 -26.26
CA GLN A 182 14.91 -7.96 -26.94
C GLN A 182 14.29 -6.71 -27.58
N GLY A 183 14.72 -5.54 -27.09
CA GLY A 183 14.24 -4.24 -27.54
C GLY A 183 12.80 -3.89 -27.15
N LEU A 184 12.10 -4.74 -26.37
CA LEU A 184 10.74 -4.50 -25.93
C LEU A 184 10.70 -3.26 -25.01
N LYS A 185 9.95 -2.23 -25.39
CA LYS A 185 9.72 -1.06 -24.56
C LYS A 185 8.62 -1.37 -23.57
N MET A 186 8.99 -1.61 -22.32
CA MET A 186 8.03 -1.98 -21.28
C MET A 186 8.05 -0.98 -20.12
N ARG A 187 6.89 -0.45 -19.76
CA ARG A 187 6.76 0.28 -18.50
C ARG A 187 6.88 -0.72 -17.37
N MET A 188 7.94 -0.58 -16.58
CA MET A 188 8.19 -1.34 -15.37
C MET A 188 9.13 -0.54 -14.45
N PRO A 189 8.65 -0.07 -13.31
CA PRO A 189 9.48 0.69 -12.36
C PRO A 189 10.36 -0.22 -11.51
N GLY A 190 11.21 0.39 -10.70
CA GLY A 190 11.97 -0.29 -9.65
C GLY A 190 12.94 -1.35 -10.15
N ILE A 191 13.15 -2.36 -9.32
CA ILE A 191 14.09 -3.46 -9.58
C ILE A 191 13.66 -4.30 -10.78
N GLY A 192 12.35 -4.52 -10.97
CA GLY A 192 11.83 -5.23 -12.14
C GLY A 192 12.28 -4.61 -13.46
N GLY A 193 12.34 -3.28 -13.54
CA GLY A 193 12.88 -2.56 -14.69
C GLY A 193 14.37 -2.83 -14.92
N GLU A 194 15.18 -2.89 -13.86
CA GLU A 194 16.61 -3.22 -13.99
C GLU A 194 16.82 -4.67 -14.47
N VAL A 195 16.00 -5.60 -13.99
CA VAL A 195 16.00 -7.00 -14.48
C VAL A 195 15.63 -7.05 -15.96
N LEU A 196 14.59 -6.33 -16.39
CA LEU A 196 14.20 -6.27 -17.80
C LEU A 196 15.32 -5.70 -18.68
N LYS A 197 16.02 -4.67 -18.22
CA LYS A 197 17.18 -4.11 -18.92
C LYS A 197 18.28 -5.16 -19.09
N LYS A 198 18.54 -5.96 -18.05
CA LYS A 198 19.57 -7.03 -18.08
C LYS A 198 19.24 -8.12 -19.10
N VAL A 199 17.96 -8.40 -19.32
CA VAL A 199 17.50 -9.37 -20.33
C VAL A 199 17.23 -8.74 -21.72
N GLY A 200 17.63 -7.50 -21.94
CA GLY A 200 17.63 -6.85 -23.25
C GLY A 200 16.37 -6.04 -23.59
N ALA A 201 15.43 -5.88 -22.66
CA ALA A 201 14.31 -4.97 -22.83
C ALA A 201 14.71 -3.49 -22.58
N VAL A 202 13.82 -2.58 -22.89
CA VAL A 202 13.97 -1.14 -22.67
C VAL A 202 12.92 -0.71 -21.64
N PRO A 203 13.26 -0.72 -20.33
CA PRO A 203 12.32 -0.31 -19.30
C PRO A 203 12.07 1.20 -19.36
N VAL A 204 10.81 1.58 -19.14
CA VAL A 204 10.35 2.98 -19.10
C VAL A 204 9.65 3.22 -17.76
N ASN A 205 9.96 4.32 -17.10
CA ASN A 205 9.25 4.73 -15.89
C ASN A 205 8.26 5.85 -16.23
N LEU A 206 6.96 5.55 -16.13
CA LEU A 206 5.86 6.48 -16.36
C LEU A 206 4.92 6.49 -15.13
N PRO A 207 4.37 7.64 -14.75
CA PRO A 207 3.29 7.69 -13.76
C PRO A 207 2.03 6.99 -14.30
N GLY A 208 1.21 6.45 -13.39
CA GLY A 208 0.02 5.67 -13.77
C GLY A 208 -0.91 6.38 -14.75
N SER A 209 -1.09 7.70 -14.60
CA SER A 209 -1.95 8.50 -15.48
C SER A 209 -1.54 8.52 -16.97
N GLU A 210 -0.29 8.15 -17.29
CA GLU A 210 0.26 8.20 -18.66
C GLU A 210 0.29 6.82 -19.34
N ILE A 211 0.16 5.73 -18.57
CA ILE A 211 0.37 4.35 -19.04
C ILE A 211 -0.59 3.99 -20.18
N PHE A 212 -1.90 4.23 -19.99
CA PHE A 212 -2.90 3.84 -21.00
C PHE A 212 -2.61 4.50 -22.35
N THR A 213 -2.34 5.80 -22.35
CA THR A 213 -2.04 6.54 -23.59
C THR A 213 -0.74 6.06 -24.22
N ALA A 214 0.31 5.83 -23.43
CA ALA A 214 1.59 5.34 -23.94
C ALA A 214 1.48 3.95 -24.60
N LEU A 215 0.70 3.04 -23.99
CA LEU A 215 0.44 1.70 -24.52
C LEU A 215 -0.45 1.77 -25.78
N GLN A 216 -1.50 2.58 -25.77
CA GLN A 216 -2.42 2.74 -26.88
C GLN A 216 -1.76 3.35 -28.13
N THR A 217 -0.83 4.30 -27.94
CA THR A 217 -0.11 4.96 -29.04
C THR A 217 1.11 4.19 -29.53
N GLY A 218 1.48 3.08 -28.86
CA GLY A 218 2.68 2.31 -29.19
C GLY A 218 3.99 3.01 -28.76
N THR A 219 3.92 4.00 -27.89
CA THR A 219 5.11 4.59 -27.24
C THR A 219 5.82 3.55 -26.38
N ILE A 220 5.05 2.66 -25.75
CA ILE A 220 5.50 1.43 -25.11
C ILE A 220 4.79 0.23 -25.73
N ASP A 221 5.46 -0.93 -25.73
CA ASP A 221 4.96 -2.19 -26.29
C ASP A 221 4.24 -3.04 -25.26
N ALA A 222 4.56 -2.82 -23.98
CA ALA A 222 4.03 -3.56 -22.83
C ALA A 222 4.05 -2.69 -21.57
N THR A 223 3.27 -3.10 -20.60
CA THR A 223 3.23 -2.49 -19.26
C THR A 223 2.86 -3.52 -18.22
N GLU A 224 3.39 -3.39 -17.01
CA GLU A 224 2.73 -3.86 -15.80
C GLU A 224 1.99 -2.69 -15.13
N TRP A 225 1.07 -3.00 -14.23
CA TRP A 225 0.49 -2.00 -13.34
C TRP A 225 0.25 -2.60 -11.95
N VAL A 226 -0.81 -3.36 -11.74
CA VAL A 226 -1.06 -4.05 -10.47
C VAL A 226 -1.65 -5.44 -10.73
N GLY A 227 -2.93 -5.50 -11.05
CA GLY A 227 -3.68 -6.72 -11.20
C GLY A 227 -5.09 -6.46 -11.69
N PRO A 228 -5.93 -7.51 -11.85
CA PRO A 228 -7.21 -7.41 -12.56
C PRO A 228 -8.11 -6.27 -12.10
N TYR A 229 -8.20 -6.03 -10.80
CA TYR A 229 -9.06 -4.99 -10.22
C TYR A 229 -8.68 -3.58 -10.69
N ASN A 230 -7.40 -3.25 -10.61
CA ASN A 230 -6.89 -1.96 -11.05
C ASN A 230 -6.79 -1.84 -12.57
N ASP A 231 -6.34 -2.90 -13.24
CA ASP A 231 -6.08 -2.90 -14.66
C ASP A 231 -7.37 -2.81 -15.48
N LEU A 232 -8.47 -3.41 -14.98
CA LEU A 232 -9.82 -3.22 -15.51
C LEU A 232 -10.25 -1.75 -15.43
N ALA A 233 -10.01 -1.10 -14.28
CA ALA A 233 -10.36 0.31 -14.07
C ALA A 233 -9.56 1.26 -14.99
N PHE A 234 -8.30 0.93 -15.31
CA PHE A 234 -7.50 1.66 -16.30
C PHE A 234 -7.93 1.39 -17.74
N GLY A 235 -8.64 0.29 -17.98
CA GLY A 235 -9.05 -0.10 -19.31
C GLY A 235 -7.88 -0.61 -20.18
N LEU A 236 -6.82 -1.16 -19.57
CA LEU A 236 -5.62 -1.64 -20.26
C LEU A 236 -5.93 -2.68 -21.34
N TYR A 237 -7.01 -3.46 -21.15
CA TYR A 237 -7.53 -4.41 -22.12
C TYR A 237 -7.92 -3.79 -23.49
N LYS A 238 -8.14 -2.46 -23.54
CA LYS A 238 -8.42 -1.75 -24.79
C LYS A 238 -7.15 -1.46 -25.60
N ALA A 239 -6.00 -1.49 -24.94
CA ALA A 239 -4.71 -1.17 -25.53
C ALA A 239 -3.80 -2.38 -25.76
N ALA A 240 -3.99 -3.49 -25.02
CA ALA A 240 -3.24 -4.74 -25.18
C ALA A 240 -4.15 -5.96 -24.99
N LYS A 241 -3.75 -7.10 -25.62
CA LYS A 241 -4.56 -8.32 -25.67
C LYS A 241 -4.12 -9.39 -24.71
N TYR A 242 -2.81 -9.52 -24.50
CA TYR A 242 -2.22 -10.61 -23.72
C TYR A 242 -1.95 -10.15 -22.31
N TYR A 243 -2.45 -10.91 -21.34
CA TYR A 243 -2.32 -10.63 -19.93
C TYR A 243 -1.62 -11.78 -19.24
N TYR A 244 -0.39 -11.54 -18.78
CA TYR A 244 0.50 -12.58 -18.30
C TYR A 244 0.52 -12.73 -16.79
N TYR A 245 0.74 -13.96 -16.31
CA TYR A 245 1.01 -14.32 -14.91
C TYR A 245 2.13 -15.40 -14.84
N PRO A 246 2.72 -15.58 -13.64
CA PRO A 246 2.61 -14.79 -12.42
C PRO A 246 3.33 -13.45 -12.51
N GLY A 247 3.01 -12.53 -11.59
CA GLY A 247 3.72 -11.27 -11.40
C GLY A 247 5.05 -11.46 -10.71
N TRP A 248 6.01 -12.02 -11.41
CA TRP A 248 7.34 -12.35 -10.92
C TRP A 248 8.10 -11.15 -10.35
N GLN A 249 7.83 -9.96 -10.88
CA GLN A 249 8.45 -8.70 -10.50
C GLN A 249 7.93 -8.13 -9.19
N GLU A 250 6.67 -8.40 -8.84
CA GLU A 250 5.96 -7.80 -7.70
C GLU A 250 5.09 -8.82 -6.95
N PRO A 251 5.71 -9.72 -6.17
CA PRO A 251 4.97 -10.73 -5.39
C PRO A 251 4.23 -10.15 -4.18
N GLY A 252 4.60 -8.93 -3.74
CA GLY A 252 3.96 -8.21 -2.67
C GLY A 252 4.49 -6.78 -2.61
N SER A 253 3.74 -5.84 -3.19
CA SER A 253 4.21 -4.46 -3.40
C SER A 253 3.69 -3.54 -2.31
N ALA A 254 4.53 -3.22 -1.32
CA ALA A 254 4.12 -2.30 -0.28
C ALA A 254 3.97 -0.88 -0.82
N ILE A 255 2.86 -0.29 -0.46
CA ILE A 255 2.58 1.13 -0.64
C ILE A 255 2.94 1.83 0.64
N GLU A 256 3.71 2.91 0.54
CA GLU A 256 4.14 3.67 1.71
C GLU A 256 3.29 4.91 1.96
N ALA A 257 3.10 5.24 3.22
CA ALA A 257 2.80 6.58 3.67
C ALA A 257 4.10 7.27 4.08
N LEU A 258 4.34 8.44 3.53
CA LEU A 258 5.45 9.32 3.86
C LEU A 258 4.98 10.38 4.82
N PHE A 259 5.76 10.68 5.84
CA PHE A 259 5.48 11.78 6.77
C PHE A 259 6.69 12.72 6.82
N ASN A 260 6.45 14.03 6.69
CA ASN A 260 7.48 14.99 7.05
C ASN A 260 7.80 14.81 8.54
N LYS A 261 9.07 14.52 8.83
CA LYS A 261 9.51 14.14 10.18
C LYS A 261 9.17 15.22 11.22
N ALA A 262 9.46 16.47 10.89
CA ALA A 262 9.20 17.59 11.80
C ALA A 262 7.69 17.77 12.06
N ALA A 263 6.85 17.63 11.04
CA ALA A 263 5.40 17.72 11.19
C ALA A 263 4.84 16.54 12.03
N PHE A 264 5.37 15.33 11.82
CA PHE A 264 4.94 14.15 12.58
C PHE A 264 5.36 14.24 14.06
N GLU A 265 6.60 14.66 14.33
CA GLU A 265 7.12 14.81 15.71
C GLU A 265 6.46 15.97 16.48
N ALA A 266 5.90 16.95 15.78
CA ALA A 266 5.13 18.04 16.39
C ALA A 266 3.72 17.60 16.86
N LEU A 267 3.23 16.44 16.43
CA LEU A 267 1.97 15.87 16.93
C LEU A 267 2.13 15.43 18.40
N SER A 268 1.05 15.52 19.15
CA SER A 268 0.98 14.88 20.47
C SER A 268 1.12 13.35 20.36
N GLU A 269 1.61 12.70 21.41
CA GLU A 269 1.87 11.25 21.43
C GLU A 269 0.64 10.42 21.03
N ASP A 270 -0.55 10.83 21.45
CA ASP A 270 -1.80 10.15 21.12
C ASP A 270 -2.16 10.31 19.62
N LEU A 271 -1.90 11.46 19.00
CA LEU A 271 -2.09 11.66 17.55
C LEU A 271 -1.06 10.85 16.75
N GLN A 272 0.20 10.79 17.19
CA GLN A 272 1.20 9.92 16.58
C GLN A 272 0.77 8.44 16.64
N ALA A 273 0.25 7.97 17.77
CA ALA A 273 -0.26 6.62 17.94
C ALA A 273 -1.45 6.35 17.00
N ILE A 274 -2.40 7.29 16.91
CA ILE A 274 -3.53 7.21 15.98
C ILE A 274 -3.06 7.08 14.54
N VAL A 275 -2.11 7.89 14.11
CA VAL A 275 -1.57 7.82 12.74
C VAL A 275 -0.94 6.45 12.48
N ARG A 276 -0.09 5.94 13.38
CA ARG A 276 0.53 4.62 13.25
C ARG A 276 -0.50 3.49 13.13
N VAL A 277 -1.54 3.50 13.95
CA VAL A 277 -2.62 2.49 13.89
C VAL A 277 -3.43 2.63 12.60
N ALA A 278 -3.76 3.85 12.19
CA ALA A 278 -4.50 4.10 10.94
C ALA A 278 -3.74 3.61 9.71
N VAL A 279 -2.41 3.77 9.68
CA VAL A 279 -1.54 3.28 8.60
C VAL A 279 -1.51 1.75 8.55
N GLN A 280 -1.36 1.07 9.69
CA GLN A 280 -1.42 -0.40 9.76
C GLN A 280 -2.77 -0.94 9.31
N GLN A 281 -3.86 -0.29 9.72
CA GLN A 281 -5.20 -0.66 9.29
C GLN A 281 -5.37 -0.48 7.78
N ALA A 282 -4.88 0.64 7.21
CA ALA A 282 -4.94 0.89 5.77
C ALA A 282 -4.14 -0.14 4.96
N ASN A 283 -2.98 -0.59 5.47
CA ASN A 283 -2.17 -1.64 4.85
C ASN A 283 -2.96 -2.96 4.74
N GLN A 284 -3.59 -3.39 5.81
CA GLN A 284 -4.40 -4.62 5.80
C GLN A 284 -5.68 -4.48 4.98
N ASP A 285 -6.33 -3.33 5.04
CA ASP A 285 -7.58 -3.05 4.32
C ASP A 285 -7.39 -3.15 2.81
N MET A 286 -6.33 -2.52 2.29
CA MET A 286 -5.99 -2.60 0.87
C MET A 286 -5.75 -4.03 0.40
N LEU A 287 -5.00 -4.84 1.16
CA LEU A 287 -4.76 -6.25 0.82
C LEU A 287 -6.05 -7.04 0.75
N ASN A 288 -6.96 -6.81 1.68
CA ASN A 288 -8.28 -7.47 1.70
C ASN A 288 -9.13 -7.04 0.50
N GLU A 289 -9.16 -5.72 0.17
CA GLU A 289 -9.90 -5.20 -0.97
C GLU A 289 -9.43 -5.81 -2.29
N PHE A 290 -8.12 -5.83 -2.54
CA PHE A 290 -7.55 -6.42 -3.76
C PHE A 290 -7.78 -7.92 -3.83
N THR A 291 -7.55 -8.64 -2.75
CA THR A 291 -7.77 -10.10 -2.69
C THR A 291 -9.24 -10.45 -3.00
N ALA A 292 -10.18 -9.69 -2.47
CA ALA A 292 -11.60 -9.92 -2.71
C ALA A 292 -12.03 -9.54 -4.14
N SER A 293 -11.43 -8.46 -4.72
CA SER A 293 -11.91 -7.85 -5.96
C SER A 293 -11.25 -8.41 -7.22
N ASN A 294 -10.00 -8.89 -7.14
CA ASN A 294 -9.24 -9.34 -8.31
C ASN A 294 -9.92 -10.47 -9.09
N ASN A 295 -10.53 -11.45 -8.40
CA ASN A 295 -11.15 -12.58 -9.08
C ASN A 295 -12.37 -12.19 -9.95
N SER A 296 -13.22 -11.29 -9.44
CA SER A 296 -14.36 -10.79 -10.21
C SER A 296 -13.92 -9.94 -11.40
N ALA A 297 -12.93 -9.07 -11.20
CA ALA A 297 -12.35 -8.26 -12.26
C ALA A 297 -11.66 -9.11 -13.35
N LEU A 298 -10.94 -10.18 -12.95
CA LEU A 298 -10.35 -11.10 -13.91
C LEU A 298 -11.41 -11.79 -14.78
N LYS A 299 -12.51 -12.24 -14.17
CA LYS A 299 -13.64 -12.83 -14.92
C LYS A 299 -14.23 -11.84 -15.93
N THR A 300 -14.41 -10.59 -15.55
CA THR A 300 -14.87 -9.53 -16.46
C THR A 300 -13.88 -9.33 -17.62
N LEU A 301 -12.57 -9.22 -17.34
CA LEU A 301 -11.54 -9.07 -18.37
C LEU A 301 -11.56 -10.21 -19.37
N VAL A 302 -11.64 -11.46 -18.90
CA VAL A 302 -11.60 -12.65 -19.77
C VAL A 302 -12.93 -12.85 -20.52
N ASN A 303 -14.06 -12.80 -19.81
CA ASN A 303 -15.34 -13.21 -20.37
C ASN A 303 -16.07 -12.10 -21.13
N GLU A 304 -15.87 -10.83 -20.76
CA GLU A 304 -16.58 -9.70 -21.35
C GLU A 304 -15.69 -8.89 -22.29
N HIS A 305 -14.38 -8.84 -22.02
CA HIS A 305 -13.42 -8.07 -22.83
C HIS A 305 -12.49 -8.92 -23.68
N ASN A 306 -12.65 -10.25 -23.68
CA ASN A 306 -11.89 -11.20 -24.49
C ASN A 306 -10.36 -11.10 -24.29
N VAL A 307 -9.92 -10.81 -23.08
CA VAL A 307 -8.51 -10.78 -22.72
C VAL A 307 -7.95 -12.21 -22.77
N ILE A 308 -6.78 -12.35 -23.40
CA ILE A 308 -6.08 -13.63 -23.51
C ILE A 308 -5.15 -13.78 -22.32
N LEU A 309 -5.58 -14.57 -21.34
CA LEU A 309 -4.76 -14.88 -20.17
C LEU A 309 -3.66 -15.88 -20.54
N LYS A 310 -2.42 -15.59 -20.21
CA LYS A 310 -1.23 -16.39 -20.53
C LYS A 310 -0.38 -16.63 -19.29
N GLU A 311 0.12 -17.84 -19.15
CA GLU A 311 1.17 -18.16 -18.20
C GLU A 311 2.54 -17.95 -18.85
N PHE A 312 3.49 -17.36 -18.11
CA PHE A 312 4.87 -17.31 -18.57
C PHE A 312 5.48 -18.72 -18.62
N PRO A 313 6.22 -19.07 -19.69
CA PRO A 313 6.95 -20.33 -19.74
C PRO A 313 7.90 -20.52 -18.55
N LYS A 314 8.00 -21.75 -18.06
CA LYS A 314 8.83 -22.06 -16.87
C LYS A 314 10.32 -21.76 -17.06
N ASP A 315 10.84 -22.01 -18.23
CA ASP A 315 12.22 -21.71 -18.61
C ASP A 315 12.48 -20.19 -18.67
N LEU A 316 11.51 -19.43 -19.15
CA LEU A 316 11.54 -17.97 -19.11
C LEU A 316 11.55 -17.45 -17.66
N LEU A 317 10.67 -17.97 -16.79
CA LEU A 317 10.66 -17.60 -15.38
C LEU A 317 11.98 -17.95 -14.67
N ALA A 318 12.57 -19.10 -15.00
CA ALA A 318 13.89 -19.50 -14.45
C ALA A 318 15.00 -18.54 -14.90
N ALA A 319 14.96 -18.08 -16.14
CA ALA A 319 15.94 -17.12 -16.65
C ALA A 319 15.73 -15.71 -16.04
N LEU A 320 14.49 -15.27 -15.86
CA LEU A 320 14.16 -14.02 -15.15
C LEU A 320 14.58 -14.08 -13.66
N LYS A 321 14.40 -15.23 -13.01
CA LYS A 321 14.87 -15.43 -11.63
C LYS A 321 16.37 -15.28 -11.54
N LYS A 322 17.13 -15.93 -12.42
CA LYS A 322 18.59 -15.79 -12.48
C LYS A 322 19.02 -14.34 -12.70
N ALA A 323 18.41 -13.66 -13.69
CA ALA A 323 18.69 -12.25 -13.96
C ALA A 323 18.35 -11.36 -12.74
N SER A 324 17.28 -11.68 -12.01
CA SER A 324 16.90 -10.98 -10.77
C SER A 324 17.96 -11.13 -9.68
N ASP A 325 18.43 -12.35 -9.42
CA ASP A 325 19.47 -12.61 -8.41
C ASP A 325 20.77 -11.86 -8.73
N GLU A 326 21.17 -11.86 -9.99
CA GLU A 326 22.35 -11.11 -10.44
C GLU A 326 22.16 -9.60 -10.30
N THR A 327 21.00 -9.07 -10.67
CA THR A 327 20.68 -7.65 -10.54
C THR A 327 20.68 -7.19 -9.08
N LEU A 328 20.08 -7.98 -8.20
CA LEU A 328 20.04 -7.69 -6.77
C LEU A 328 21.45 -7.67 -6.15
N ALA A 329 22.30 -8.62 -6.52
CA ALA A 329 23.69 -8.66 -6.04
C ALA A 329 24.50 -7.44 -6.54
N GLU A 330 24.32 -7.04 -7.80
CA GLU A 330 24.96 -5.85 -8.37
C GLU A 330 24.52 -4.58 -7.65
N MET A 331 23.20 -4.37 -7.49
CA MET A 331 22.64 -3.21 -6.79
C MET A 331 23.09 -3.13 -5.34
N ALA A 332 23.16 -4.26 -4.64
CA ALA A 332 23.66 -4.32 -3.28
C ALA A 332 25.14 -3.89 -3.20
N ALA A 333 25.96 -4.33 -4.15
CA ALA A 333 27.39 -4.00 -4.17
C ALA A 333 27.70 -2.53 -4.52
N GLU A 334 26.76 -1.81 -5.16
CA GLU A 334 26.95 -0.42 -5.59
C GLU A 334 26.70 0.60 -4.47
N ASP A 335 25.89 0.26 -3.47
CA ASP A 335 25.44 1.20 -2.43
C ASP A 335 25.41 0.53 -1.05
N PRO A 336 26.12 1.06 -0.02
CA PRO A 336 26.18 0.45 1.31
C PRO A 336 24.81 0.27 2.00
N ASP A 337 23.87 1.20 1.79
CA ASP A 337 22.53 1.08 2.35
C ASP A 337 21.73 0.00 1.63
N SER A 338 21.87 -0.10 0.30
CA SER A 338 21.28 -1.19 -0.49
C SER A 338 21.84 -2.56 -0.04
N GLN A 339 23.14 -2.66 0.26
CA GLN A 339 23.73 -3.89 0.78
C GLN A 339 23.11 -4.29 2.13
N ARG A 340 23.03 -3.36 3.08
CA ARG A 340 22.45 -3.61 4.41
C ARG A 340 20.99 -4.07 4.32
N VAL A 341 20.21 -3.41 3.48
CA VAL A 341 18.79 -3.73 3.29
C VAL A 341 18.63 -5.09 2.61
N TYR A 342 19.41 -5.36 1.55
CA TYR A 342 19.39 -6.63 0.84
C TYR A 342 19.78 -7.81 1.74
N ASP A 343 20.83 -7.67 2.57
CA ASP A 343 21.26 -8.71 3.49
C ASP A 343 20.18 -9.06 4.51
N SER A 344 19.53 -8.05 5.07
CA SER A 344 18.40 -8.24 5.99
C SER A 344 17.21 -8.91 5.29
N PHE A 345 16.83 -8.39 4.10
CA PHE A 345 15.74 -8.94 3.30
C PHE A 345 15.99 -10.40 2.93
N LYS A 346 17.18 -10.70 2.41
CA LYS A 346 17.55 -12.06 1.99
C LYS A 346 17.56 -13.05 3.15
N THR A 347 18.14 -12.67 4.29
CA THR A 347 18.16 -13.49 5.49
C THR A 347 16.74 -13.84 5.93
N PHE A 348 15.83 -12.86 5.90
CA PHE A 348 14.46 -13.09 6.28
C PHE A 348 13.72 -13.96 5.24
N LEU A 349 13.91 -13.70 3.94
CA LEU A 349 13.32 -14.48 2.85
C LEU A 349 13.72 -15.95 2.95
N ASP A 350 15.02 -16.25 3.14
CA ASP A 350 15.52 -17.61 3.26
C ASP A 350 14.84 -18.33 4.45
N SER A 351 14.73 -17.65 5.61
CA SER A 351 14.12 -18.22 6.81
C SER A 351 12.61 -18.43 6.69
N VAL A 352 11.86 -17.43 6.17
CA VAL A 352 10.40 -17.53 6.10
C VAL A 352 9.94 -18.52 5.03
N SER A 353 10.73 -18.71 3.97
CA SER A 353 10.43 -19.68 2.91
C SER A 353 10.40 -21.11 3.43
N GLU A 354 11.28 -21.49 4.34
CA GLU A 354 11.27 -22.83 4.96
C GLU A 354 9.94 -23.10 5.70
N TRP A 355 9.42 -22.10 6.40
CA TRP A 355 8.15 -22.21 7.09
C TRP A 355 6.96 -22.26 6.11
N HIS A 356 6.95 -21.38 5.11
CA HIS A 356 5.84 -21.30 4.15
C HIS A 356 5.75 -22.54 3.26
N ASP A 357 6.87 -23.21 2.97
CA ASP A 357 6.88 -24.46 2.21
C ASP A 357 6.10 -25.58 2.90
N ILE A 358 6.24 -25.69 4.23
CA ILE A 358 5.54 -26.73 5.01
C ILE A 358 4.19 -26.30 5.56
N SER A 359 3.86 -25.01 5.50
CA SER A 359 2.60 -24.44 5.97
C SER A 359 1.68 -24.03 4.81
N GLU A 360 1.71 -22.78 4.41
CA GLU A 360 0.73 -22.21 3.47
C GLU A 360 0.81 -22.86 2.09
N ARG A 361 2.02 -23.09 1.54
CA ARG A 361 2.17 -23.73 0.22
C ARG A 361 1.65 -25.16 0.24
N SER A 362 2.06 -25.96 1.24
CA SER A 362 1.54 -27.32 1.39
C SER A 362 0.04 -27.37 1.56
N TYR A 363 -0.53 -26.43 2.34
CA TYR A 363 -1.99 -26.36 2.52
C TYR A 363 -2.71 -25.94 1.24
N ILE A 364 -2.19 -24.95 0.51
CA ILE A 364 -2.78 -24.49 -0.76
C ILE A 364 -2.79 -25.63 -1.79
N ASN A 365 -1.67 -26.37 -1.94
CA ASN A 365 -1.57 -27.51 -2.84
C ASN A 365 -2.56 -28.63 -2.42
N ALA A 366 -2.59 -28.99 -1.14
CA ALA A 366 -3.54 -29.98 -0.64
C ALA A 366 -5.01 -29.59 -0.87
N ARG A 367 -5.34 -28.28 -0.72
CA ARG A 367 -6.67 -27.74 -1.04
C ARG A 367 -6.99 -27.82 -2.53
N ALA A 368 -6.00 -27.67 -3.40
CA ALA A 368 -6.12 -27.78 -4.85
C ALA A 368 -6.21 -29.24 -5.34
N GLY A 369 -5.83 -30.20 -4.50
CA GLY A 369 -5.75 -31.63 -4.85
C GLY A 369 -4.44 -32.02 -5.52
N GLU A 370 -3.38 -31.28 -5.28
CA GLU A 370 -2.02 -31.48 -5.81
C GLU A 370 -1.10 -32.13 -4.76
#